data_7337190d4f861fa5ead56eb2075034e9
#
_entry.id   7337190d4f861fa5ead56eb2075034e9
#
_cell.length_a   1.000
_cell.length_b   1.000
_cell.length_c   1.000
_cell.angle_alpha   90.00
_cell.angle_beta   90.00
_cell.angle_gamma   90.00
#
_symmetry.space_group_name_H-M   'P 1'
#
loop_
_entity.id
_entity.type
_entity.pdbx_description
1 polymer ?
#
loop_
_entity_poly.entity_id
_entity_poly.type
_entity_poly.pdbx_seq_one_letter_code
_entity_poly.pdbx_strand_id
1 'polypeptide(L)'
;NQIWLAENLKYKCSGSYSYKDNKSNDENYGRLYTYYALAKACPKGWHVPSDAEWKELAYYAKEHKDSNGTGTSLKANHSCWECDNNTPLGTNQFGFSAWAAGYKDSLTFYFDQGYGAYFWSTTEDSDDSDRACVWSLKYDKEALFSNFESKFCATSVRCIKD
;
A
#
# COMPACT_ATOMS: atom_id res chain seq x y z
N ASN A 1 -6.03 -12.70 -14.87
CA ASN A 1 -4.63 -12.59 -14.40
C ASN A 1 -4.27 -11.11 -14.26
N GLN A 2 -3.98 -10.67 -13.04
CA GLN A 2 -3.56 -9.31 -12.74
C GLN A 2 -2.04 -9.18 -12.84
N ILE A 3 -1.57 -8.03 -13.33
CA ILE A 3 -0.14 -7.66 -13.32
C ILE A 3 0.02 -6.39 -12.49
N TRP A 4 0.77 -6.49 -11.40
CA TRP A 4 1.00 -5.41 -10.45
C TRP A 4 2.44 -4.88 -10.57
N LEU A 5 2.65 -3.59 -10.31
CA LEU A 5 4.02 -3.10 -10.10
C LEU A 5 4.67 -3.84 -8.92
N ALA A 6 5.94 -4.18 -9.03
CA ALA A 6 6.70 -4.88 -7.99
C ALA A 6 7.17 -3.96 -6.85
N GLU A 7 7.01 -2.64 -7.00
CA GLU A 7 7.44 -1.63 -6.03
C GLU A 7 6.35 -0.60 -5.76
N ASN A 8 6.42 0.06 -4.60
CA ASN A 8 5.60 1.23 -4.31
C ASN A 8 5.94 2.35 -5.30
N LEU A 9 4.93 3.06 -5.77
CA LEU A 9 5.12 4.10 -6.78
C LEU A 9 6.01 5.24 -6.25
N LYS A 10 6.97 5.69 -7.08
CA LYS A 10 7.96 6.74 -6.76
C LYS A 10 7.73 8.04 -7.52
N TYR A 11 6.76 8.09 -8.43
CA TYR A 11 6.52 9.23 -9.31
C TYR A 11 6.13 10.48 -8.51
N LYS A 12 6.91 11.55 -8.68
CA LYS A 12 6.65 12.83 -8.03
C LYS A 12 5.62 13.64 -8.82
N CYS A 13 4.48 13.90 -8.22
CA CYS A 13 3.44 14.79 -8.75
C CYS A 13 2.85 15.68 -7.65
N SER A 14 1.99 16.62 -8.03
CA SER A 14 1.22 17.41 -7.05
C SER A 14 0.37 16.50 -6.18
N GLY A 15 0.38 16.71 -4.86
CA GLY A 15 -0.30 15.84 -3.89
C GLY A 15 0.47 14.57 -3.54
N SER A 16 1.76 14.44 -3.92
CA SER A 16 2.64 13.38 -3.47
C SER A 16 3.72 13.88 -2.52
N TYR A 17 4.06 13.08 -1.51
CA TYR A 17 4.97 13.44 -0.42
C TYR A 17 6.04 12.37 -0.22
N SER A 18 7.25 12.79 0.16
CA SER A 18 8.25 11.91 0.77
C SER A 18 7.92 11.73 2.26
N TYR A 19 8.08 10.54 2.83
CA TYR A 19 7.83 10.33 4.25
C TYR A 19 8.74 11.26 5.10
N LYS A 20 8.14 12.04 6.02
CA LYS A 20 8.81 13.09 6.83
C LYS A 20 9.62 14.08 5.98
N ASP A 21 9.13 14.36 4.77
CA ASP A 21 9.77 15.26 3.78
C ASP A 21 11.22 14.87 3.42
N ASN A 22 11.63 13.65 3.77
CA ASN A 22 12.95 13.12 3.47
C ASN A 22 12.96 12.32 2.15
N LYS A 23 13.55 12.89 1.11
CA LYS A 23 13.61 12.30 -0.23
C LYS A 23 14.37 10.96 -0.29
N SER A 24 15.26 10.67 0.66
CA SER A 24 15.94 9.37 0.70
C SER A 24 14.98 8.21 0.96
N ASN A 25 13.80 8.46 1.53
CA ASN A 25 12.76 7.46 1.71
C ASN A 25 12.12 7.03 0.38
N ASP A 26 12.10 7.91 -0.63
CA ASP A 26 11.43 7.63 -1.91
C ASP A 26 12.07 6.44 -2.65
N GLU A 27 13.38 6.23 -2.48
CA GLU A 27 14.10 5.15 -3.17
C GLU A 27 13.59 3.77 -2.77
N ASN A 28 13.39 3.55 -1.49
CA ASN A 28 13.01 2.23 -0.95
C ASN A 28 11.50 2.13 -0.69
N TYR A 29 10.91 3.14 -0.04
CA TYR A 29 9.53 3.09 0.42
C TYR A 29 8.52 3.61 -0.61
N GLY A 30 9.00 4.29 -1.67
CA GLY A 30 8.12 5.02 -2.58
C GLY A 30 7.59 6.32 -1.96
N ARG A 31 6.65 6.96 -2.65
CA ARG A 31 6.01 8.19 -2.21
C ARG A 31 4.60 7.92 -1.66
N LEU A 32 4.12 8.85 -0.86
CA LEU A 32 2.75 8.87 -0.34
C LEU A 32 1.91 9.84 -1.17
N TYR A 33 0.71 9.47 -1.54
CA TYR A 33 -0.19 10.21 -2.43
C TYR A 33 -1.51 10.49 -1.74
N THR A 34 -2.02 11.73 -1.85
CA THR A 34 -3.43 11.99 -1.53
C THR A 34 -4.33 11.32 -2.55
N TYR A 35 -5.58 11.08 -2.22
CA TYR A 35 -6.55 10.51 -3.16
C TYR A 35 -6.68 11.34 -4.44
N TYR A 36 -6.62 12.67 -4.31
CA TYR A 36 -6.72 13.60 -5.44
C TYR A 36 -5.53 13.53 -6.43
N ALA A 37 -4.40 12.97 -6.00
CA ALA A 37 -3.23 12.76 -6.86
C ALA A 37 -3.35 11.49 -7.73
N LEU A 38 -4.27 10.57 -7.41
CA LEU A 38 -4.36 9.25 -8.03
C LEU A 38 -4.62 9.31 -9.53
N ALA A 39 -5.41 10.28 -10.00
CA ALA A 39 -5.76 10.44 -11.41
C ALA A 39 -4.54 10.60 -12.34
N LYS A 40 -3.37 10.98 -11.79
CA LYS A 40 -2.13 11.24 -12.55
C LYS A 40 -0.94 10.44 -12.04
N ALA A 41 -1.18 9.53 -11.09
CA ALA A 41 -0.08 8.85 -10.40
C ALA A 41 0.50 7.73 -11.26
N CYS A 42 -0.33 6.83 -11.79
CA CYS A 42 0.14 5.68 -12.56
C CYS A 42 0.59 6.06 -13.98
N PRO A 43 1.59 5.35 -14.53
CA PRO A 43 2.04 5.57 -15.91
C PRO A 43 0.99 5.09 -16.93
N LYS A 44 1.15 5.51 -18.19
CA LYS A 44 0.26 5.11 -19.30
C LYS A 44 0.21 3.56 -19.40
N GLY A 45 -0.99 3.01 -19.53
CA GLY A 45 -1.25 1.56 -19.59
C GLY A 45 -1.31 0.90 -18.21
N TRP A 46 -1.40 1.72 -17.15
CA TRP A 46 -1.54 1.31 -15.77
C TRP A 46 -2.52 2.23 -15.04
N HIS A 47 -3.22 1.70 -14.05
CA HIS A 47 -4.14 2.48 -13.22
C HIS A 47 -3.97 2.16 -11.73
N VAL A 48 -4.54 3.00 -10.87
CA VAL A 48 -4.66 2.73 -9.43
C VAL A 48 -5.79 1.72 -9.25
N PRO A 49 -5.57 0.61 -8.53
CA PRO A 49 -6.55 -0.47 -8.44
C PRO A 49 -7.82 -0.05 -7.72
N SER A 50 -8.94 -0.63 -8.14
CA SER A 50 -10.22 -0.60 -7.44
C SER A 50 -10.21 -1.57 -6.24
N ASP A 51 -11.19 -1.45 -5.35
CA ASP A 51 -11.41 -2.41 -4.26
C ASP A 51 -11.68 -3.84 -4.77
N ALA A 52 -12.35 -3.97 -5.91
CA ALA A 52 -12.59 -5.26 -6.54
C ALA A 52 -11.27 -5.96 -6.98
N GLU A 53 -10.33 -5.19 -7.55
CA GLU A 53 -9.02 -5.72 -7.96
C GLU A 53 -8.15 -6.08 -6.75
N TRP A 54 -8.19 -5.30 -5.68
CA TRP A 54 -7.55 -5.65 -4.41
C TRP A 54 -8.14 -6.93 -3.79
N LYS A 55 -9.48 -7.12 -3.85
CA LYS A 55 -10.14 -8.35 -3.41
C LYS A 55 -9.70 -9.56 -4.22
N GLU A 56 -9.52 -9.41 -5.54
CA GLU A 56 -9.00 -10.47 -6.40
C GLU A 56 -7.57 -10.87 -5.98
N LEU A 57 -6.69 -9.88 -5.75
CA LEU A 57 -5.34 -10.14 -5.23
C LEU A 57 -5.38 -10.84 -3.87
N ALA A 58 -6.22 -10.35 -2.95
CA ALA A 58 -6.37 -10.93 -1.61
C ALA A 58 -6.87 -12.38 -1.67
N TYR A 59 -7.84 -12.66 -2.54
CA TYR A 59 -8.36 -14.01 -2.77
C TYR A 59 -7.27 -14.92 -3.36
N TYR A 60 -6.58 -14.48 -4.42
CA TYR A 60 -5.47 -15.22 -5.01
C TYR A 60 -4.40 -15.56 -3.99
N ALA A 61 -3.95 -14.54 -3.23
CA ALA A 61 -2.94 -14.74 -2.20
C ALA A 61 -3.40 -15.70 -1.10
N LYS A 62 -4.69 -15.66 -0.71
CA LYS A 62 -5.27 -16.57 0.28
C LYS A 62 -5.26 -18.02 -0.19
N GLU A 63 -5.60 -18.28 -1.46
CA GLU A 63 -5.70 -19.64 -2.02
C GLU A 63 -4.33 -20.26 -2.31
N HIS A 64 -3.30 -19.43 -2.57
CA HIS A 64 -1.99 -19.89 -3.04
C HIS A 64 -0.84 -19.61 -2.05
N LYS A 65 -1.13 -19.01 -0.90
CA LYS A 65 -0.11 -18.70 0.12
C LYS A 65 0.49 -19.97 0.72
N ASP A 66 1.71 -19.84 1.21
CA ASP A 66 2.30 -20.78 2.15
C ASP A 66 1.58 -20.75 3.52
N SER A 67 2.12 -21.42 4.52
CA SER A 67 1.56 -21.49 5.87
C SER A 67 1.55 -20.16 6.62
N ASN A 68 2.20 -19.10 6.10
CA ASN A 68 2.51 -17.89 6.85
C ASN A 68 1.48 -16.75 6.76
N GLY A 69 0.36 -16.95 6.08
CA GLY A 69 -0.73 -15.97 6.00
C GLY A 69 -0.71 -15.10 4.75
N THR A 70 -1.89 -14.57 4.38
CA THR A 70 -2.10 -13.80 3.15
C THR A 70 -1.28 -12.51 3.13
N GLY A 71 -1.28 -11.75 4.23
CA GLY A 71 -0.52 -10.51 4.32
C GLY A 71 0.98 -10.77 4.35
N THR A 72 1.43 -11.80 5.05
CA THR A 72 2.85 -12.19 5.12
C THR A 72 3.40 -12.54 3.74
N SER A 73 2.62 -13.21 2.89
CA SER A 73 3.02 -13.56 1.52
C SER A 73 3.19 -12.34 0.58
N LEU A 74 2.57 -11.21 0.92
CA LEU A 74 2.66 -9.95 0.15
C LEU A 74 3.71 -8.98 0.68
N LYS A 75 4.10 -9.07 1.96
CA LYS A 75 5.12 -8.22 2.58
C LYS A 75 6.50 -8.49 1.96
N ALA A 76 7.28 -7.43 1.78
CA ALA A 76 8.68 -7.55 1.39
C ALA A 76 9.46 -8.41 2.42
N ASN A 77 10.29 -9.30 1.93
CA ASN A 77 11.24 -10.05 2.77
C ASN A 77 12.46 -9.17 3.04
N HIS A 78 12.30 -8.15 3.87
CA HIS A 78 13.31 -7.14 4.12
C HIS A 78 13.12 -6.49 5.49
N SER A 79 14.18 -5.93 6.06
CA SER A 79 14.20 -5.16 7.32
C SER A 79 13.41 -3.83 7.29
N CYS A 80 12.63 -3.57 6.23
CA CYS A 80 11.71 -2.44 6.18
C CYS A 80 10.47 -2.61 7.08
N TRP A 81 10.28 -3.81 7.62
CA TRP A 81 9.24 -4.13 8.59
C TRP A 81 9.86 -4.24 9.97
N GLU A 82 9.26 -3.57 10.95
CA GLU A 82 9.59 -3.84 12.36
C GLU A 82 9.25 -5.29 12.67
N CYS A 83 10.10 -5.93 13.45
CA CYS A 83 9.90 -7.32 13.87
C CYS A 83 10.35 -7.48 15.33
N ASP A 84 9.60 -8.24 16.07
CA ASP A 84 9.99 -8.84 17.32
C ASP A 84 10.16 -10.36 17.13
N ASN A 85 10.55 -11.07 18.18
CA ASN A 85 10.79 -12.52 18.10
C ASN A 85 9.54 -13.35 17.74
N ASN A 86 8.34 -12.74 17.74
CA ASN A 86 7.06 -13.40 17.49
C ASN A 86 6.39 -12.92 16.20
N THR A 87 6.98 -11.95 15.49
CA THR A 87 6.38 -11.35 14.30
C THR A 87 6.74 -12.14 13.04
N PRO A 88 5.78 -12.61 12.24
CA PRO A 88 6.06 -13.27 10.97
C PRO A 88 6.73 -12.31 9.99
N LEU A 89 7.96 -12.62 9.59
CA LEU A 89 8.64 -11.88 8.52
C LEU A 89 7.88 -12.03 7.20
N GLY A 90 7.91 -10.99 6.37
CA GLY A 90 7.40 -11.06 5.01
C GLY A 90 8.12 -12.15 4.21
N THR A 91 7.37 -12.98 3.48
CA THR A 91 7.96 -14.00 2.60
C THR A 91 8.08 -13.54 1.17
N ASN A 92 7.34 -12.50 0.80
CA ASN A 92 7.29 -11.98 -0.58
C ASN A 92 7.04 -13.07 -1.63
N GLN A 93 6.24 -14.06 -1.29
CA GLN A 93 6.01 -15.25 -2.10
C GLN A 93 5.56 -14.93 -3.53
N PHE A 94 4.81 -13.85 -3.72
CA PHE A 94 4.27 -13.45 -5.03
C PHE A 94 5.06 -12.33 -5.72
N GLY A 95 6.18 -11.88 -5.15
CA GLY A 95 6.95 -10.75 -5.69
C GLY A 95 6.25 -9.40 -5.54
N PHE A 96 5.20 -9.32 -4.71
CA PHE A 96 4.49 -8.06 -4.49
C PHE A 96 5.35 -7.05 -3.74
N SER A 97 6.20 -7.47 -2.82
CA SER A 97 7.17 -6.63 -2.11
C SER A 97 6.54 -5.40 -1.46
N ALA A 98 5.51 -5.57 -0.63
CA ALA A 98 4.95 -4.46 0.11
C ALA A 98 5.96 -3.94 1.14
N TRP A 99 6.38 -2.68 1.01
CA TRP A 99 7.23 -1.98 1.97
C TRP A 99 6.39 -1.22 2.98
N ALA A 100 6.78 -1.24 4.25
CA ALA A 100 6.10 -0.55 5.34
C ALA A 100 6.35 0.97 5.30
N ALA A 101 5.80 1.64 4.29
CA ALA A 101 6.00 3.06 4.02
C ALA A 101 5.28 3.99 5.02
N GLY A 102 4.36 3.47 5.82
CA GLY A 102 3.50 4.29 6.67
C GLY A 102 2.51 5.13 5.89
N TYR A 103 2.05 6.20 6.49
CA TYR A 103 1.13 7.16 5.88
C TYR A 103 1.35 8.58 6.43
N LYS A 104 0.77 9.58 5.75
CA LYS A 104 0.67 10.95 6.22
C LYS A 104 -0.80 11.26 6.47
N ASP A 105 -1.12 11.83 7.64
CA ASP A 105 -2.49 12.25 7.95
C ASP A 105 -2.88 13.56 7.23
N SER A 106 -4.12 13.96 7.38
CA SER A 106 -4.65 15.21 6.81
C SER A 106 -4.06 16.47 7.46
N LEU A 107 -3.47 16.34 8.65
CA LEU A 107 -2.92 17.45 9.45
C LEU A 107 -1.41 17.66 9.29
N THR A 108 -0.72 16.84 8.46
CA THR A 108 0.73 16.91 8.19
C THR A 108 1.63 15.97 8.99
N PHE A 109 1.11 15.15 9.89
CA PHE A 109 1.90 14.18 10.64
C PHE A 109 2.11 12.88 9.87
N TYR A 110 3.24 12.24 10.10
CA TYR A 110 3.63 10.97 9.48
C TYR A 110 3.65 9.86 10.52
N PHE A 111 3.11 8.70 10.16
CA PHE A 111 2.92 7.56 11.04
C PHE A 111 3.34 6.24 10.39
N ASP A 112 3.61 5.25 11.22
CA ASP A 112 3.68 3.83 10.89
C ASP A 112 4.74 3.42 9.84
N GLN A 113 5.77 4.23 9.53
CA GLN A 113 6.89 3.73 8.75
C GLN A 113 7.58 2.60 9.54
N GLY A 114 7.77 1.45 8.90
CA GLY A 114 8.23 0.22 9.54
C GLY A 114 7.10 -0.65 10.10
N TYR A 115 5.95 -0.08 10.45
CA TYR A 115 4.84 -0.78 11.12
C TYR A 115 3.66 -1.09 10.21
N GLY A 116 3.48 -0.33 9.14
CA GLY A 116 2.33 -0.49 8.25
C GLY A 116 2.61 -0.09 6.81
N ALA A 117 2.02 -0.82 5.89
CA ALA A 117 1.88 -0.44 4.49
C ALA A 117 0.41 -0.17 4.19
N TYR A 118 0.13 0.95 3.54
CA TYR A 118 -1.22 1.42 3.24
C TYR A 118 -1.28 1.80 1.76
N PHE A 119 -2.28 1.30 1.07
CA PHE A 119 -2.41 1.47 -0.37
C PHE A 119 -3.80 1.97 -0.73
N TRP A 120 -3.88 3.04 -1.51
CA TRP A 120 -5.15 3.51 -2.05
C TRP A 120 -5.81 2.48 -2.97
N SER A 121 -7.12 2.48 -2.89
CA SER A 121 -8.02 2.01 -3.95
C SER A 121 -8.75 3.22 -4.57
N THR A 122 -9.18 3.11 -5.82
CA THR A 122 -10.03 4.13 -6.46
C THR A 122 -11.47 4.11 -5.98
N THR A 123 -11.87 3.12 -5.19
CA THR A 123 -13.24 2.98 -4.69
C THR A 123 -13.51 3.95 -3.55
N GLU A 124 -14.49 4.82 -3.75
CA GLU A 124 -14.95 5.77 -2.75
C GLU A 124 -15.90 5.12 -1.74
N ASP A 125 -16.02 5.73 -0.56
CA ASP A 125 -17.02 5.34 0.43
C ASP A 125 -18.41 5.78 -0.05
N SER A 126 -19.39 4.86 -0.04
CA SER A 126 -20.76 5.18 -0.44
C SER A 126 -21.49 6.10 0.54
N ASP A 127 -21.06 6.11 1.80
CA ASP A 127 -21.72 6.81 2.90
C ASP A 127 -21.04 8.16 3.22
N ASP A 128 -19.79 8.33 2.77
CA ASP A 128 -19.00 9.56 3.01
C ASP A 128 -18.10 9.87 1.80
N SER A 129 -18.49 10.88 1.04
CA SER A 129 -17.77 11.33 -0.17
C SER A 129 -16.34 11.82 0.09
N ASP A 130 -15.97 12.14 1.34
CA ASP A 130 -14.61 12.57 1.70
C ASP A 130 -13.68 11.40 2.06
N ARG A 131 -14.17 10.17 1.93
CA ARG A 131 -13.41 8.96 2.22
C ARG A 131 -13.28 8.05 1.00
N ALA A 132 -12.21 7.25 0.99
CA ALA A 132 -11.99 6.23 -0.01
C ALA A 132 -11.33 5.00 0.63
N CYS A 133 -11.45 3.86 -0.05
CA CYS A 133 -10.95 2.58 0.45
C CYS A 133 -9.41 2.54 0.42
N VAL A 134 -8.82 2.11 1.52
CA VAL A 134 -7.39 1.84 1.70
C VAL A 134 -7.20 0.38 2.11
N TRP A 135 -6.31 -0.31 1.43
CA TRP A 135 -5.85 -1.64 1.80
C TRP A 135 -4.56 -1.55 2.60
N SER A 136 -4.44 -2.37 3.66
CA SER A 136 -3.30 -2.27 4.58
C SER A 136 -2.74 -3.61 5.03
N LEU A 137 -1.44 -3.60 5.25
CA LEU A 137 -0.67 -4.66 5.90
C LEU A 137 -0.05 -4.09 7.17
N LYS A 138 -0.11 -4.84 8.26
CA LYS A 138 0.50 -4.47 9.53
C LYS A 138 1.66 -5.39 9.85
N TYR A 139 2.71 -4.87 10.53
CA TYR A 139 3.91 -5.64 10.86
C TYR A 139 3.56 -6.93 11.62
N ASP A 140 2.66 -6.85 12.61
CA ASP A 140 2.26 -7.89 13.56
C ASP A 140 1.05 -8.74 13.11
N LYS A 141 0.55 -8.56 11.88
CA LYS A 141 -0.62 -9.28 11.36
C LYS A 141 -0.29 -10.09 10.12
N GLU A 142 -0.90 -11.25 10.02
CA GLU A 142 -0.79 -12.15 8.87
C GLU A 142 -1.84 -11.87 7.78
N ALA A 143 -2.78 -10.99 8.05
CA ALA A 143 -3.89 -10.68 7.14
C ALA A 143 -3.65 -9.38 6.37
N LEU A 144 -4.36 -9.24 5.25
CA LEU A 144 -4.55 -8.02 4.50
C LEU A 144 -5.91 -7.43 4.90
N PHE A 145 -5.96 -6.14 5.21
CA PHE A 145 -7.15 -5.46 5.71
C PHE A 145 -7.58 -4.34 4.76
N SER A 146 -8.88 -4.02 4.74
CA SER A 146 -9.40 -2.83 4.09
C SER A 146 -10.18 -1.96 5.06
N ASN A 147 -10.11 -0.64 4.89
CA ASN A 147 -10.83 0.36 5.65
C ASN A 147 -11.04 1.60 4.77
N PHE A 148 -11.91 2.52 5.19
CA PHE A 148 -12.08 3.81 4.55
C PHE A 148 -11.32 4.90 5.29
N GLU A 149 -10.55 5.69 4.55
CA GLU A 149 -9.72 6.77 5.08
C GLU A 149 -10.03 8.09 4.38
N SER A 150 -9.76 9.20 5.07
CA SER A 150 -9.95 10.53 4.50
C SER A 150 -9.11 10.73 3.23
N LYS A 151 -9.71 11.23 2.16
CA LYS A 151 -9.05 11.55 0.88
C LYS A 151 -7.90 12.57 0.99
N PHE A 152 -7.84 13.30 2.12
CA PHE A 152 -6.74 14.24 2.44
C PHE A 152 -5.53 13.55 3.07
N CYS A 153 -5.66 12.33 3.57
CA CYS A 153 -4.51 11.51 3.96
C CYS A 153 -3.68 11.15 2.73
N ALA A 154 -2.42 10.81 2.94
CA ALA A 154 -1.57 10.32 1.86
C ALA A 154 -1.01 8.93 2.20
N THR A 155 -1.22 7.98 1.30
CA THR A 155 -0.75 6.59 1.40
C THR A 155 0.00 6.18 0.14
N SER A 156 0.60 5.00 0.15
CA SER A 156 1.28 4.44 -1.02
C SER A 156 0.30 4.17 -2.17
N VAL A 157 0.85 4.07 -3.36
CA VAL A 157 0.14 3.60 -4.57
C VAL A 157 0.88 2.41 -5.15
N ARG A 158 0.14 1.40 -5.54
CA ARG A 158 0.60 0.26 -6.30
C ARG A 158 -0.26 0.15 -7.56
N CYS A 159 0.31 0.46 -8.71
CA CYS A 159 -0.45 0.42 -9.96
C CYS A 159 -0.63 -1.03 -10.46
N ILE A 160 -1.74 -1.24 -11.14
CA ILE A 160 -2.10 -2.48 -11.85
C ILE A 160 -2.18 -2.18 -13.35
N LYS A 161 -1.79 -3.14 -14.18
CA LYS A 161 -1.79 -3.01 -15.64
C LYS A 161 -3.21 -3.07 -16.19
N ASP A 162 -3.53 -2.21 -17.19
CA ASP A 162 -4.80 -2.19 -17.92
C ASP A 162 -5.07 -3.49 -18.69
#